data_6cf6fb1a8462526144340c9b0d24bda5
#
_entry.id   6cf6fb1a8462526144340c9b0d24bda5
#
_cell.length_a   1.000
_cell.length_b   1.000
_cell.length_c   1.000
_cell.angle_alpha   90.00
_cell.angle_beta   90.00
_cell.angle_gamma   90.00
#
_symmetry.space_group_name_H-M   'P 1'
#
loop_
_entity.id
_entity.type
_entity.pdbx_description
1 polymer ?
#
loop_
_entity_poly.entity_id
_entity_poly.type
_entity_poly.pdbx_seq_one_letter_code
_entity_poly.pdbx_strand_id
1 'polypeptide(L)'
;MDIQIQKKHYLIPRKYWGWIAGGIVLVGVLVALGLTNFSATLRVERKGLNISEVKRDRFNDYVSVDGQVTPISTVQISSEEGGIVQEKVVEEGAHVQAGQVIVRLSNSDLDLQILNAESELAEKQNILRNTQITMEQDKLSNSNEELQLSQDVVTKKRAYEHMKALWDEQLVAKEEYLKAKEDYELSRKKHDLISERLHKDAQLRRSQMDQMNDNLESMQRNVQLVRERKARLEVRSSISGELGALDVELGQHISAGQRIGVINDLSDYKVQARVDEHYIDRVQTGLSATFKQNGRTYTLNLRKVYPEVRDGRFRIDFVFRGERPVNIRTGQTYYVDLQLGEPKQAVIIPKGTFYSVTGGQWIFVLDKDGHKAYRRKISIGRQNPQYYEVLDGLEPGERVIVSGYEAYKDSEVLVLE
;
A
#
# COMPACT_ATOMS: atom_id res chain seq x y z
N MET A 1 0.78 -101.12 -4.11
CA MET A 1 1.75 -101.31 -3.02
C MET A 1 1.42 -100.30 -1.95
N ASP A 2 0.53 -100.72 -1.03
CA ASP A 2 0.09 -99.81 0.07
C ASP A 2 1.06 -99.94 1.23
N ILE A 3 1.60 -98.86 1.62
CA ILE A 3 2.44 -98.76 2.84
C ILE A 3 1.57 -98.16 3.95
N GLN A 4 1.15 -99.01 4.87
CA GLN A 4 0.47 -98.63 6.09
C GLN A 4 1.49 -97.97 7.08
N ILE A 5 1.24 -96.68 7.43
CA ILE A 5 1.97 -95.99 8.45
C ILE A 5 1.27 -96.21 9.80
N GLN A 6 1.95 -96.94 10.68
CA GLN A 6 1.49 -97.18 12.06
C GLN A 6 1.66 -95.88 12.88
N LYS A 7 0.56 -95.35 13.43
CA LYS A 7 0.56 -94.29 14.42
C LYS A 7 1.01 -94.82 15.78
N LYS A 8 2.21 -94.47 16.23
CA LYS A 8 2.61 -94.71 17.60
C LYS A 8 1.93 -93.69 18.53
N HIS A 9 1.03 -94.18 19.36
CA HIS A 9 0.49 -93.44 20.50
C HIS A 9 1.58 -93.33 21.59
N TYR A 10 2.15 -92.15 21.81
CA TYR A 10 3.01 -91.85 22.99
C TYR A 10 2.09 -91.53 24.17
N LEU A 11 1.77 -92.46 25.02
CA LEU A 11 1.19 -92.25 26.34
C LEU A 11 2.28 -91.87 27.28
N ILE A 12 2.19 -90.65 27.78
CA ILE A 12 3.14 -90.11 28.78
C ILE A 12 3.06 -90.98 30.04
N PRO A 13 4.16 -91.58 30.50
CA PRO A 13 4.12 -92.46 31.67
C PRO A 13 3.71 -91.64 32.92
N ARG A 14 2.85 -92.27 33.71
CA ARG A 14 2.21 -91.70 34.92
C ARG A 14 3.19 -91.01 35.92
N LYS A 15 4.48 -91.34 35.82
CA LYS A 15 5.58 -90.81 36.64
C LYS A 15 5.85 -89.28 36.39
N TYR A 16 5.43 -88.73 35.24
CA TYR A 16 5.66 -87.30 34.92
C TYR A 16 4.43 -86.41 35.15
N TRP A 17 3.30 -86.96 35.54
CA TRP A 17 2.08 -86.15 35.79
C TRP A 17 2.21 -85.15 36.90
N GLY A 18 3.02 -85.41 37.93
CA GLY A 18 3.36 -84.47 39.00
C GLY A 18 4.18 -83.28 38.51
N TRP A 19 5.09 -83.57 37.57
CA TRP A 19 5.93 -82.44 37.01
C TRP A 19 5.13 -81.59 36.03
N ILE A 20 4.18 -82.12 35.27
CA ILE A 20 3.32 -81.39 34.39
C ILE A 20 2.32 -80.58 35.20
N ALA A 21 1.75 -81.07 36.28
CA ALA A 21 0.86 -80.38 37.16
C ALA A 21 1.63 -79.20 37.87
N GLY A 22 2.91 -79.48 38.33
CA GLY A 22 3.77 -78.44 38.87
C GLY A 22 4.14 -77.36 37.86
N GLY A 23 4.39 -77.73 36.60
CA GLY A 23 4.63 -76.80 35.50
C GLY A 23 3.48 -75.86 35.21
N ILE A 24 2.22 -76.44 35.16
CA ILE A 24 1.00 -75.64 34.95
C ILE A 24 0.72 -74.70 36.07
N VAL A 25 0.98 -75.08 37.35
CA VAL A 25 0.83 -74.20 38.53
C VAL A 25 1.89 -73.11 38.47
N LEU A 26 3.13 -73.43 38.09
CA LEU A 26 4.19 -72.43 37.96
C LEU A 26 3.93 -71.43 36.85
N VAL A 27 3.43 -71.87 35.68
CA VAL A 27 2.98 -70.99 34.59
C VAL A 27 1.78 -70.20 35.03
N GLY A 28 0.83 -70.76 35.77
CA GLY A 28 -0.32 -70.03 36.32
C GLY A 28 0.09 -68.94 37.32
N VAL A 29 1.08 -69.21 38.17
CA VAL A 29 1.64 -68.23 39.11
C VAL A 29 2.42 -67.15 38.35
N LEU A 30 3.19 -67.52 37.31
CA LEU A 30 3.91 -66.55 36.49
C LEU A 30 2.94 -65.66 35.68
N VAL A 31 1.84 -66.21 35.15
CA VAL A 31 0.80 -65.48 34.48
C VAL A 31 0.02 -64.61 35.48
N ALA A 32 -0.26 -65.10 36.69
CA ALA A 32 -0.89 -64.33 37.76
C ALA A 32 0.02 -63.16 38.24
N LEU A 33 1.34 -63.39 38.34
CA LEU A 33 2.34 -62.37 38.64
C LEU A 33 2.53 -61.37 37.48
N GLY A 34 2.40 -61.80 36.24
CA GLY A 34 2.45 -60.92 35.05
C GLY A 34 1.15 -60.12 34.83
N LEU A 35 0.00 -60.59 35.37
CA LEU A 35 -1.28 -59.87 35.34
C LEU A 35 -1.44 -58.88 36.53
N THR A 36 -0.61 -58.96 37.58
CA THR A 36 -0.50 -57.87 38.55
C THR A 36 0.21 -56.72 37.85
N ASN A 37 -0.59 -55.79 37.31
CA ASN A 37 -0.08 -54.53 36.80
C ASN A 37 0.82 -53.90 37.89
N PHE A 38 2.14 -53.94 37.69
CA PHE A 38 3.05 -53.06 38.36
C PHE A 38 2.78 -51.64 37.82
N SER A 39 1.77 -50.97 38.32
CA SER A 39 1.63 -49.53 38.10
C SER A 39 2.91 -48.89 38.67
N ALA A 40 3.69 -48.33 37.76
CA ALA A 40 4.93 -47.65 38.16
C ALA A 40 4.59 -46.51 39.12
N THR A 41 4.81 -46.76 40.43
CA THR A 41 4.56 -45.76 41.48
C THR A 41 5.88 -45.07 41.79
N LEU A 42 5.87 -43.74 41.74
CA LEU A 42 7.00 -42.92 42.07
C LEU A 42 6.67 -42.01 43.26
N ARG A 43 7.60 -41.90 44.21
CA ARG A 43 7.47 -40.92 45.30
C ARG A 43 8.04 -39.58 44.89
N VAL A 44 7.27 -38.51 45.11
CA VAL A 44 7.62 -37.15 44.69
C VAL A 44 7.34 -36.18 45.83
N GLU A 45 8.29 -35.29 46.12
CA GLU A 45 8.10 -34.22 47.12
C GLU A 45 7.05 -33.23 46.65
N ARG A 46 6.03 -33.02 47.48
CA ARG A 46 4.94 -32.08 47.22
C ARG A 46 5.38 -30.65 47.00
N LYS A 47 6.45 -30.21 47.68
CA LYS A 47 6.98 -28.84 47.60
C LYS A 47 7.46 -28.43 46.22
N GLY A 48 7.81 -29.38 45.36
CA GLY A 48 8.24 -29.11 43.97
C GLY A 48 7.11 -29.10 42.97
N LEU A 49 5.87 -29.36 43.35
CA LEU A 49 4.74 -29.51 42.45
C LEU A 49 3.83 -28.26 42.49
N ASN A 50 3.47 -27.76 41.32
CA ASN A 50 2.44 -26.74 41.21
C ASN A 50 1.09 -27.46 41.02
N ILE A 51 0.26 -27.39 42.05
CA ILE A 51 -1.07 -28.02 42.09
C ILE A 51 -2.11 -26.92 41.91
N SER A 52 -3.03 -27.11 40.98
CA SER A 52 -4.09 -26.16 40.68
C SER A 52 -5.44 -26.85 40.68
N GLU A 53 -6.46 -26.10 41.04
CA GLU A 53 -7.86 -26.56 41.03
C GLU A 53 -8.45 -26.39 39.64
N VAL A 54 -9.17 -27.40 39.19
CA VAL A 54 -9.99 -27.38 37.97
C VAL A 54 -11.25 -26.54 38.22
N LYS A 55 -11.45 -25.50 37.45
CA LYS A 55 -12.61 -24.58 37.66
C LYS A 55 -13.52 -24.58 36.45
N ARG A 56 -14.81 -24.38 36.73
CA ARG A 56 -15.76 -24.00 35.69
C ARG A 56 -15.91 -22.49 35.74
N ASP A 57 -15.35 -21.80 34.76
CA ASP A 57 -15.34 -20.35 34.72
C ASP A 57 -15.50 -19.84 33.27
N ARG A 58 -15.60 -18.53 33.14
CA ARG A 58 -15.72 -17.85 31.86
C ARG A 58 -14.39 -17.91 31.10
N PHE A 59 -14.32 -18.76 30.09
CA PHE A 59 -13.15 -18.84 29.23
C PHE A 59 -13.20 -17.74 28.17
N ASN A 60 -12.25 -16.82 28.23
CA ASN A 60 -12.05 -15.78 27.23
C ASN A 60 -11.07 -16.31 26.18
N ASP A 61 -11.55 -16.44 24.94
CA ASP A 61 -10.74 -16.91 23.83
C ASP A 61 -10.03 -15.72 23.17
N TYR A 62 -8.78 -15.48 23.55
CA TYR A 62 -7.97 -14.38 23.05
C TYR A 62 -6.51 -14.76 22.84
N VAL A 63 -5.83 -14.01 21.98
CA VAL A 63 -4.37 -14.08 21.80
C VAL A 63 -3.76 -12.73 22.11
N SER A 64 -2.67 -12.72 22.88
CA SER A 64 -1.89 -11.50 23.15
C SER A 64 -0.84 -11.31 22.05
N VAL A 65 -0.81 -10.12 21.45
CA VAL A 65 0.11 -9.74 20.38
C VAL A 65 0.74 -8.40 20.68
N ASP A 66 1.99 -8.23 20.23
CA ASP A 66 2.69 -6.95 20.33
C ASP A 66 2.23 -6.03 19.19
N GLY A 67 1.55 -4.96 19.55
CA GLY A 67 1.05 -3.95 18.62
C GLY A 67 1.88 -2.68 18.68
N GLN A 68 2.42 -2.25 17.56
CA GLN A 68 3.15 -0.99 17.45
C GLN A 68 2.25 0.12 16.92
N VAL A 69 2.26 1.25 17.60
CA VAL A 69 1.55 2.46 17.16
C VAL A 69 2.21 3.02 15.91
N THR A 70 1.42 3.25 14.88
CA THR A 70 1.85 3.89 13.64
C THR A 70 0.87 4.98 13.23
N PRO A 71 1.29 5.98 12.46
CA PRO A 71 0.37 6.95 11.88
C PRO A 71 -0.72 6.26 11.07
N ILE A 72 -1.89 6.88 10.96
CA ILE A 72 -2.98 6.31 10.15
C ILE A 72 -2.57 6.19 8.68
N SER A 73 -1.79 7.16 8.19
CA SER A 73 -1.22 7.17 6.85
C SER A 73 0.20 7.75 6.88
N THR A 74 1.03 7.28 5.97
CA THR A 74 2.38 7.82 5.73
C THR A 74 2.54 8.03 4.24
N VAL A 75 2.88 9.26 3.84
CA VAL A 75 3.10 9.64 2.45
C VAL A 75 4.58 9.83 2.21
N GLN A 76 5.10 9.22 1.15
CA GLN A 76 6.49 9.41 0.74
C GLN A 76 6.62 10.72 -0.01
N ILE A 77 7.70 11.46 0.29
CA ILE A 77 8.11 12.64 -0.43
C ILE A 77 9.20 12.22 -1.43
N SER A 78 8.96 12.47 -2.70
CA SER A 78 9.93 12.25 -3.77
C SER A 78 10.15 13.55 -4.54
N SER A 79 11.36 13.77 -5.04
CA SER A 79 11.63 14.91 -5.92
C SER A 79 11.08 14.63 -7.31
N GLU A 80 10.33 15.54 -7.90
CA GLU A 80 9.84 15.41 -9.28
C GLU A 80 10.94 15.75 -10.30
N GLU A 81 11.84 16.71 -9.96
CA GLU A 81 12.96 17.14 -10.80
C GLU A 81 14.29 16.88 -10.08
N GLY A 82 15.35 16.59 -10.85
CA GLY A 82 16.70 16.43 -10.30
C GLY A 82 17.36 17.77 -10.00
N GLY A 83 18.22 17.80 -8.97
CA GLY A 83 18.97 19.00 -8.59
C GLY A 83 19.84 18.78 -7.37
N ILE A 84 20.53 19.84 -6.97
CA ILE A 84 21.37 19.86 -5.76
C ILE A 84 20.58 20.52 -4.64
N VAL A 85 20.59 19.92 -3.45
CA VAL A 85 19.92 20.46 -2.25
C VAL A 85 20.57 21.78 -1.86
N GLN A 86 19.84 22.87 -2.04
CA GLN A 86 20.27 24.22 -1.70
C GLN A 86 19.91 24.59 -0.26
N GLU A 87 18.70 24.18 0.18
CA GLU A 87 18.18 24.54 1.49
C GLU A 87 17.21 23.49 2.01
N LYS A 88 17.32 23.14 3.29
CA LYS A 88 16.28 22.45 4.04
C LYS A 88 15.44 23.51 4.75
N VAL A 89 14.23 23.72 4.32
CA VAL A 89 13.33 24.76 4.86
C VAL A 89 12.68 24.30 6.15
N VAL A 90 12.49 22.98 6.30
CA VAL A 90 11.85 22.35 7.46
C VAL A 90 12.72 21.21 7.95
N GLU A 91 12.84 21.05 9.27
CA GLU A 91 13.57 19.97 9.91
C GLU A 91 12.65 18.78 10.24
N GLU A 92 13.26 17.61 10.48
CA GLU A 92 12.56 16.42 10.91
C GLU A 92 11.79 16.65 12.23
N GLY A 93 10.61 16.06 12.34
CA GLY A 93 9.72 16.22 13.49
C GLY A 93 8.89 17.49 13.49
N ALA A 94 9.08 18.41 12.54
CA ALA A 94 8.28 19.62 12.43
C ALA A 94 6.91 19.33 11.79
N HIS A 95 5.90 20.09 12.20
CA HIS A 95 4.58 20.03 11.59
C HIS A 95 4.56 20.84 10.28
N VAL A 96 4.07 20.23 9.20
CA VAL A 96 3.97 20.83 7.87
C VAL A 96 2.52 20.89 7.41
N GLN A 97 2.21 21.91 6.61
CA GLN A 97 0.91 22.03 5.94
C GLN A 97 1.00 21.56 4.47
N ALA A 98 -0.12 21.13 3.92
CA ALA A 98 -0.19 20.80 2.49
C ALA A 98 0.23 22.00 1.64
N GLY A 99 1.14 21.78 0.66
CA GLY A 99 1.74 22.82 -0.19
C GLY A 99 2.95 23.53 0.41
N GLN A 100 3.28 23.34 1.68
CA GLN A 100 4.46 23.95 2.31
C GLN A 100 5.75 23.39 1.72
N VAL A 101 6.73 24.27 1.42
CA VAL A 101 8.05 23.89 0.93
C VAL A 101 8.83 23.20 2.05
N ILE A 102 9.42 22.06 1.74
CA ILE A 102 10.25 21.27 2.67
C ILE A 102 11.74 21.41 2.31
N VAL A 103 12.05 21.24 1.02
CA VAL A 103 13.42 21.30 0.48
C VAL A 103 13.41 22.14 -0.78
N ARG A 104 14.43 22.98 -0.95
CA ARG A 104 14.72 23.66 -2.21
C ARG A 104 15.92 23.03 -2.89
N LEU A 105 15.73 22.71 -4.16
CA LEU A 105 16.78 22.21 -5.05
C LEU A 105 17.22 23.34 -5.99
N SER A 106 18.46 23.29 -6.45
CA SER A 106 18.98 24.12 -7.54
C SER A 106 19.34 23.23 -8.72
N ASN A 107 19.07 23.71 -9.95
CA ASN A 107 19.42 23.03 -11.18
C ASN A 107 19.81 24.05 -12.24
N SER A 108 21.12 24.20 -12.47
CA SER A 108 21.67 25.17 -13.42
C SER A 108 21.31 24.87 -14.88
N ASP A 109 21.15 23.58 -15.23
CA ASP A 109 20.76 23.21 -16.57
C ASP A 109 19.33 23.66 -16.89
N LEU A 110 18.44 23.57 -15.90
CA LEU A 110 17.07 24.05 -16.03
C LEU A 110 17.00 25.59 -16.12
N ASP A 111 17.87 26.30 -15.39
CA ASP A 111 17.99 27.75 -15.50
C ASP A 111 18.46 28.17 -16.90
N LEU A 112 19.42 27.46 -17.47
CA LEU A 112 19.87 27.66 -18.86
C LEU A 112 18.78 27.36 -19.88
N GLN A 113 17.99 26.29 -19.67
CA GLN A 113 16.86 25.95 -20.55
C GLN A 113 15.80 27.07 -20.56
N ILE A 114 15.50 27.66 -19.40
CA ILE A 114 14.58 28.81 -19.32
C ILE A 114 15.12 29.99 -20.10
N LEU A 115 16.39 30.38 -19.86
CA LEU A 115 17.01 31.49 -20.54
C LEU A 115 17.02 31.33 -22.06
N ASN A 116 17.32 30.12 -22.54
CA ASN A 116 17.30 29.81 -23.97
C ASN A 116 15.89 29.91 -24.55
N ALA A 117 14.89 29.32 -23.88
CA ALA A 117 13.50 29.38 -24.33
C ALA A 117 12.94 30.82 -24.35
N GLU A 118 13.28 31.64 -23.35
CA GLU A 118 12.89 33.05 -23.29
C GLU A 118 13.57 33.87 -24.39
N SER A 119 14.87 33.63 -24.67
CA SER A 119 15.62 34.29 -25.74
C SER A 119 15.04 33.96 -27.10
N GLU A 120 14.71 32.68 -27.36
CA GLU A 120 14.08 32.24 -28.61
C GLU A 120 12.68 32.89 -28.81
N LEU A 121 11.88 32.94 -27.74
CA LEU A 121 10.58 33.63 -27.76
C LEU A 121 10.74 35.11 -28.12
N ALA A 122 11.71 35.81 -27.48
CA ALA A 122 11.96 37.22 -27.74
C ALA A 122 12.43 37.46 -29.19
N GLU A 123 13.27 36.60 -29.74
CA GLU A 123 13.70 36.65 -31.15
C GLU A 123 12.49 36.54 -32.09
N LYS A 124 11.63 35.53 -31.90
CA LYS A 124 10.44 35.34 -32.74
C LYS A 124 9.44 36.47 -32.61
N GLN A 125 9.27 37.05 -31.43
CA GLN A 125 8.44 38.25 -31.25
C GLN A 125 8.99 39.44 -32.05
N ASN A 126 10.30 39.65 -32.09
CA ASN A 126 10.94 40.69 -32.90
C ASN A 126 10.77 40.45 -34.41
N ILE A 127 10.92 39.17 -34.86
CA ILE A 127 10.65 38.81 -36.25
C ILE A 127 9.21 39.10 -36.62
N LEU A 128 8.24 38.70 -35.80
CA LEU A 128 6.80 38.99 -36.02
C LEU A 128 6.57 40.51 -36.17
N ARG A 129 7.11 41.30 -35.24
CA ARG A 129 6.95 42.77 -35.26
C ARG A 129 7.50 43.37 -36.54
N ASN A 130 8.70 42.94 -36.97
CA ASN A 130 9.31 43.44 -38.19
C ASN A 130 8.50 43.01 -39.43
N THR A 131 8.00 41.78 -39.43
CA THR A 131 7.13 41.27 -40.52
C THR A 131 5.81 42.08 -40.58
N GLN A 132 5.20 42.38 -39.43
CA GLN A 132 3.98 43.22 -39.37
C GLN A 132 4.23 44.61 -39.96
N ILE A 133 5.37 45.26 -39.61
CA ILE A 133 5.72 46.58 -40.14
C ILE A 133 5.89 46.52 -41.67
N THR A 134 6.62 45.53 -42.16
CA THR A 134 6.82 45.34 -43.63
C THR A 134 5.49 45.10 -44.35
N MET A 135 4.63 44.24 -43.79
CA MET A 135 3.29 43.95 -44.37
C MET A 135 2.42 45.19 -44.41
N GLU A 136 2.46 46.07 -43.41
CA GLU A 136 1.67 47.31 -43.40
C GLU A 136 2.24 48.33 -44.41
N GLN A 137 3.57 48.43 -44.60
CA GLN A 137 4.21 49.25 -45.65
C GLN A 137 3.79 48.78 -47.04
N ASP A 138 3.85 47.47 -47.29
CA ASP A 138 3.45 46.85 -48.56
C ASP A 138 1.95 47.10 -48.86
N LYS A 139 1.08 47.01 -47.83
CA LYS A 139 -0.34 47.28 -47.94
C LYS A 139 -0.60 48.73 -48.32
N LEU A 140 0.09 49.69 -47.70
CA LEU A 140 -0.02 51.09 -48.04
C LEU A 140 0.46 51.40 -49.49
N SER A 141 1.62 50.79 -49.92
CA SER A 141 2.10 50.92 -51.29
C SER A 141 1.13 50.37 -52.30
N ASN A 142 0.61 49.18 -52.03
CA ASN A 142 -0.36 48.51 -52.91
C ASN A 142 -1.71 49.29 -53.00
N SER A 143 -2.17 49.86 -51.89
CA SER A 143 -3.38 50.69 -51.85
C SER A 143 -3.22 51.98 -52.71
N ASN A 144 -2.01 52.56 -52.72
CA ASN A 144 -1.70 53.70 -53.58
C ASN A 144 -1.70 53.34 -55.05
N GLU A 145 -1.16 52.19 -55.43
CA GLU A 145 -1.18 51.65 -56.80
C GLU A 145 -2.64 51.42 -57.29
N GLU A 146 -3.45 50.78 -56.47
CA GLU A 146 -4.89 50.51 -56.77
C GLU A 146 -5.66 51.85 -56.99
N LEU A 147 -5.43 52.85 -56.10
CA LEU A 147 -6.03 54.18 -56.21
C LEU A 147 -5.66 54.86 -57.52
N GLN A 148 -4.36 54.84 -57.94
CA GLN A 148 -3.93 55.41 -59.21
C GLN A 148 -4.59 54.72 -60.41
N LEU A 149 -4.64 53.39 -60.44
CA LEU A 149 -5.28 52.63 -61.51
C LEU A 149 -6.79 52.87 -61.56
N SER A 150 -7.44 52.98 -60.39
CA SER A 150 -8.87 53.32 -60.31
C SER A 150 -9.14 54.69 -60.93
N GLN A 151 -8.29 55.70 -60.64
CA GLN A 151 -8.40 57.05 -61.27
C GLN A 151 -8.18 57.01 -62.77
N ASP A 152 -7.23 56.21 -63.25
CA ASP A 152 -6.98 56.03 -64.70
C ASP A 152 -8.20 55.42 -65.40
N VAL A 153 -8.83 54.38 -64.81
CA VAL A 153 -10.07 53.76 -65.33
C VAL A 153 -11.17 54.82 -65.44
N VAL A 154 -11.38 55.64 -64.40
CA VAL A 154 -12.41 56.70 -64.43
C VAL A 154 -12.12 57.72 -65.55
N THR A 155 -10.87 58.10 -65.73
CA THR A 155 -10.45 59.07 -66.78
C THR A 155 -10.61 58.52 -68.19
N LYS A 156 -10.14 57.28 -68.43
CA LYS A 156 -10.29 56.57 -69.71
C LYS A 156 -11.76 56.26 -70.07
N LYS A 157 -12.56 55.88 -69.03
CA LYS A 157 -14.01 55.68 -69.20
C LYS A 157 -14.69 56.91 -69.68
N ARG A 158 -14.39 58.05 -69.05
CA ARG A 158 -15.01 59.37 -69.46
C ARG A 158 -14.61 59.72 -70.88
N ALA A 159 -13.32 59.54 -71.31
CA ALA A 159 -12.86 59.77 -72.64
C ALA A 159 -13.56 58.84 -73.63
N TYR A 160 -13.72 57.56 -73.32
CA TYR A 160 -14.48 56.63 -74.21
C TYR A 160 -15.95 56.99 -74.34
N GLU A 161 -16.66 57.32 -73.26
CA GLU A 161 -18.02 57.73 -73.30
C GLU A 161 -18.23 59.00 -74.14
N HIS A 162 -17.33 59.97 -74.07
CA HIS A 162 -17.35 61.18 -74.91
C HIS A 162 -17.10 60.84 -76.39
N MET A 163 -16.07 60.02 -76.70
CA MET A 163 -15.81 59.63 -78.10
C MET A 163 -16.90 58.77 -78.67
N LYS A 164 -17.58 57.94 -77.86
CA LYS A 164 -18.75 57.15 -78.26
C LYS A 164 -19.90 58.07 -78.68
N ALA A 165 -20.23 59.09 -77.87
CA ALA A 165 -21.33 60.06 -78.23
C ALA A 165 -21.01 60.79 -79.51
N LEU A 166 -19.82 61.23 -79.76
CA LEU A 166 -19.45 61.91 -81.04
C LEU A 166 -19.40 60.94 -82.23
N TRP A 167 -19.04 59.67 -82.02
CA TRP A 167 -19.13 58.65 -83.03
C TRP A 167 -20.59 58.30 -83.41
N ASP A 168 -21.48 58.19 -82.44
CA ASP A 168 -22.90 57.95 -82.70
C ASP A 168 -23.56 59.13 -83.49
N GLU A 169 -22.99 60.35 -83.37
CA GLU A 169 -23.40 61.52 -84.20
C GLU A 169 -22.54 61.66 -85.48
N GLN A 170 -21.68 60.70 -85.85
CA GLN A 170 -20.80 60.70 -87.00
C GLN A 170 -19.82 61.86 -87.10
N LEU A 171 -19.37 62.42 -85.95
CA LEU A 171 -18.49 63.59 -85.85
C LEU A 171 -17.04 63.27 -85.77
N VAL A 172 -16.61 61.98 -85.54
CA VAL A 172 -15.25 61.53 -85.39
C VAL A 172 -14.92 60.30 -86.21
N ALA A 173 -13.65 60.08 -86.53
CA ALA A 173 -13.18 58.91 -87.28
C ALA A 173 -13.31 57.61 -86.41
N LYS A 174 -13.67 56.49 -87.07
CA LYS A 174 -13.82 55.19 -86.43
C LYS A 174 -12.53 54.77 -85.63
N GLU A 175 -11.38 55.13 -86.13
CA GLU A 175 -10.10 54.83 -85.49
C GLU A 175 -9.93 55.48 -84.11
N GLU A 176 -10.34 56.75 -84.00
CA GLU A 176 -10.35 57.52 -82.73
C GLU A 176 -11.25 56.90 -81.70
N TYR A 177 -12.48 56.52 -82.09
CA TYR A 177 -13.39 55.81 -81.21
C TYR A 177 -12.82 54.46 -80.75
N LEU A 178 -12.33 53.65 -81.68
CA LEU A 178 -11.73 52.36 -81.37
C LEU A 178 -10.51 52.46 -80.38
N LYS A 179 -9.66 53.43 -80.61
CA LYS A 179 -8.54 53.76 -79.70
C LYS A 179 -9.01 54.12 -78.34
N ALA A 180 -9.95 54.98 -78.14
CA ALA A 180 -10.55 55.33 -76.84
C ALA A 180 -11.17 54.12 -76.13
N LYS A 181 -11.84 53.27 -76.88
CA LYS A 181 -12.41 52.03 -76.38
C LYS A 181 -11.35 51.03 -75.91
N GLU A 182 -10.31 50.84 -76.70
CA GLU A 182 -9.18 49.93 -76.36
C GLU A 182 -8.42 50.46 -75.18
N ASP A 183 -8.16 51.75 -75.06
CA ASP A 183 -7.54 52.38 -73.92
C ASP A 183 -8.34 52.17 -72.63
N TYR A 184 -9.65 52.30 -72.69
CA TYR A 184 -10.54 52.07 -71.54
C TYR A 184 -10.56 50.60 -71.14
N GLU A 185 -10.71 49.65 -72.09
CA GLU A 185 -10.69 48.22 -71.85
C GLU A 185 -9.36 47.74 -71.24
N LEU A 186 -8.25 48.28 -71.74
CA LEU A 186 -6.90 48.01 -71.21
C LEU A 186 -6.76 48.50 -69.75
N SER A 187 -7.14 49.74 -69.51
CA SER A 187 -7.10 50.34 -68.13
C SER A 187 -7.95 49.53 -67.18
N ARG A 188 -9.16 49.14 -67.54
CA ARG A 188 -10.04 48.29 -66.75
C ARG A 188 -9.42 46.92 -66.44
N LYS A 189 -8.86 46.25 -67.46
CA LYS A 189 -8.18 44.95 -67.27
C LYS A 189 -6.99 45.06 -66.30
N LYS A 190 -6.20 46.14 -66.36
CA LYS A 190 -5.10 46.40 -65.46
C LYS A 190 -5.61 46.57 -64.03
N HIS A 191 -6.65 47.34 -63.82
CA HIS A 191 -7.26 47.55 -62.51
C HIS A 191 -7.81 46.23 -61.93
N ASP A 192 -8.54 45.42 -62.76
CA ASP A 192 -9.10 44.14 -62.34
C ASP A 192 -8.00 43.16 -61.91
N LEU A 193 -6.89 43.09 -62.67
CA LEU A 193 -5.73 42.26 -62.32
C LEU A 193 -5.05 42.67 -61.02
N ILE A 194 -4.86 43.98 -60.80
CA ILE A 194 -4.32 44.49 -59.52
C ILE A 194 -5.25 44.17 -58.38
N SER A 195 -6.54 44.40 -58.52
CA SER A 195 -7.55 44.12 -57.46
C SER A 195 -7.54 42.61 -57.07
N GLU A 196 -7.46 41.70 -58.11
CA GLU A 196 -7.34 40.27 -57.85
C GLU A 196 -6.02 39.92 -57.14
N ARG A 197 -4.89 40.52 -57.56
CA ARG A 197 -3.58 40.34 -56.90
C ARG A 197 -3.66 40.77 -55.44
N LEU A 198 -4.19 41.97 -55.14
CA LEU A 198 -4.32 42.49 -53.77
C LEU A 198 -5.16 41.61 -52.88
N HIS A 199 -6.25 41.05 -53.44
CA HIS A 199 -7.08 40.13 -52.68
C HIS A 199 -6.35 38.84 -52.31
N LYS A 200 -5.62 38.24 -53.26
CA LYS A 200 -4.79 37.06 -52.98
C LYS A 200 -3.68 37.36 -52.01
N ASP A 201 -2.98 38.46 -52.15
CA ASP A 201 -1.94 38.91 -51.23
C ASP A 201 -2.45 39.13 -49.84
N ALA A 202 -3.65 39.69 -49.67
CA ALA A 202 -4.32 39.86 -48.37
C ALA A 202 -4.59 38.49 -47.69
N GLN A 203 -5.05 37.50 -48.46
CA GLN A 203 -5.26 36.14 -47.96
C GLN A 203 -3.97 35.47 -47.51
N LEU A 204 -2.92 35.56 -48.34
CA LEU A 204 -1.61 34.99 -48.00
C LEU A 204 -1.02 35.64 -46.77
N ARG A 205 -1.06 36.98 -46.65
CA ARG A 205 -0.60 37.70 -45.42
C ARG A 205 -1.36 37.27 -44.18
N ARG A 206 -2.72 37.11 -44.29
CA ARG A 206 -3.50 36.63 -43.17
C ARG A 206 -3.04 35.25 -42.74
N SER A 207 -2.92 34.29 -43.67
CA SER A 207 -2.44 32.93 -43.38
C SER A 207 -1.05 32.92 -42.75
N GLN A 208 -0.11 33.75 -43.27
CA GLN A 208 1.23 33.87 -42.73
C GLN A 208 1.24 34.44 -41.32
N MET A 209 0.39 35.44 -41.02
CA MET A 209 0.25 36.00 -39.68
C MET A 209 -0.34 34.98 -38.71
N ASP A 210 -1.37 34.24 -39.10
CA ASP A 210 -1.98 33.21 -38.29
C ASP A 210 -0.93 32.14 -37.92
N GLN A 211 -0.15 31.65 -38.89
CA GLN A 211 0.92 30.69 -38.68
C GLN A 211 2.02 31.24 -37.75
N MET A 212 2.39 32.51 -37.86
CA MET A 212 3.39 33.11 -36.97
C MET A 212 2.84 33.26 -35.53
N ASN A 213 1.57 33.59 -35.37
CA ASN A 213 0.90 33.68 -34.06
C ASN A 213 0.82 32.30 -33.38
N ASP A 214 0.44 31.24 -34.14
CA ASP A 214 0.39 29.86 -33.66
C ASP A 214 1.78 29.38 -33.16
N ASN A 215 2.83 29.72 -33.91
CA ASN A 215 4.20 29.42 -33.51
C ASN A 215 4.58 30.15 -32.20
N LEU A 216 4.25 31.43 -32.05
CA LEU A 216 4.50 32.19 -30.84
C LEU A 216 3.75 31.63 -29.63
N GLU A 217 2.49 31.26 -29.81
CA GLU A 217 1.71 30.63 -28.75
C GLU A 217 2.33 29.31 -28.31
N SER A 218 2.84 28.51 -29.25
CA SER A 218 3.54 27.27 -28.96
C SER A 218 4.85 27.51 -28.18
N MET A 219 5.60 28.53 -28.51
CA MET A 219 6.80 28.93 -27.77
C MET A 219 6.48 29.48 -26.37
N GLN A 220 5.42 30.25 -26.24
CA GLN A 220 4.95 30.72 -24.93
C GLN A 220 4.58 29.54 -24.01
N ARG A 221 3.88 28.54 -24.54
CA ARG A 221 3.60 27.29 -23.82
C ARG A 221 4.87 26.56 -23.41
N ASN A 222 5.89 26.51 -24.29
CA ASN A 222 7.17 25.88 -23.97
C ASN A 222 7.87 26.61 -22.80
N VAL A 223 7.96 27.92 -22.84
CA VAL A 223 8.52 28.74 -21.73
C VAL A 223 7.76 28.48 -20.43
N GLN A 224 6.44 28.41 -20.47
CA GLN A 224 5.61 28.11 -19.32
C GLN A 224 5.91 26.72 -18.74
N LEU A 225 6.02 25.69 -19.59
CA LEU A 225 6.35 24.32 -19.14
C LEU A 225 7.72 24.26 -18.46
N VAL A 226 8.74 24.92 -19.01
CA VAL A 226 10.08 24.93 -18.38
C VAL A 226 10.07 25.68 -17.05
N ARG A 227 9.29 26.77 -16.91
CA ARG A 227 9.09 27.47 -15.65
C ARG A 227 8.36 26.62 -14.61
N GLU A 228 7.37 25.85 -15.01
CA GLU A 228 6.67 24.92 -14.13
C GLU A 228 7.62 23.83 -13.61
N ARG A 229 8.49 23.29 -14.49
CA ARG A 229 9.55 22.37 -14.09
C ARG A 229 10.48 23.00 -13.05
N LYS A 230 10.86 24.26 -13.23
CA LYS A 230 11.66 25.00 -12.23
C LYS A 230 10.93 25.13 -10.89
N ALA A 231 9.62 25.40 -10.91
CA ALA A 231 8.83 25.49 -9.68
C ALA A 231 8.79 24.16 -8.90
N ARG A 232 8.94 23.00 -9.59
CA ARG A 232 9.01 21.67 -8.97
C ARG A 232 10.36 21.37 -8.29
N LEU A 233 11.36 22.25 -8.43
CA LEU A 233 12.57 22.19 -7.61
C LEU A 233 12.29 22.58 -6.14
N GLU A 234 11.17 23.22 -5.86
CA GLU A 234 10.65 23.37 -4.51
C GLU A 234 9.84 22.12 -4.16
N VAL A 235 10.45 21.19 -3.44
CA VAL A 235 9.76 19.98 -2.99
C VAL A 235 8.81 20.35 -1.87
N ARG A 236 7.51 20.13 -2.12
CA ARG A 236 6.42 20.55 -1.23
C ARG A 236 5.71 19.35 -0.60
N SER A 237 5.15 19.58 0.59
CA SER A 237 4.28 18.61 1.23
C SER A 237 2.99 18.42 0.45
N SER A 238 2.61 17.17 0.19
CA SER A 238 1.32 16.82 -0.44
C SER A 238 0.15 16.79 0.56
N ILE A 239 0.43 16.62 1.86
CA ILE A 239 -0.55 16.55 2.94
C ILE A 239 -0.09 17.39 4.14
N SER A 240 -1.02 17.73 5.03
CA SER A 240 -0.67 18.25 6.36
C SER A 240 -0.32 17.09 7.29
N GLY A 241 0.76 17.25 8.10
CA GLY A 241 1.22 16.20 8.99
C GLY A 241 2.54 16.54 9.65
N GLU A 242 3.21 15.56 10.22
CA GLU A 242 4.56 15.70 10.79
C GLU A 242 5.60 15.15 9.81
N LEU A 243 6.62 15.93 9.53
CA LEU A 243 7.75 15.50 8.72
C LEU A 243 8.52 14.41 9.50
N GLY A 244 8.49 13.18 8.97
CA GLY A 244 9.27 12.06 9.51
C GLY A 244 10.74 12.17 9.12
N ALA A 245 11.34 11.05 8.69
CA ALA A 245 12.72 11.09 8.20
C ALA A 245 12.83 11.96 6.93
N LEU A 246 13.90 12.75 6.86
CA LEU A 246 14.30 13.57 5.71
C LEU A 246 15.71 13.16 5.27
N ASP A 247 15.79 12.16 4.38
CA ASP A 247 17.01 11.47 3.98
C ASP A 247 17.84 12.28 2.96
N VAL A 248 18.08 13.57 3.22
CA VAL A 248 18.85 14.43 2.32
C VAL A 248 19.76 15.38 3.10
N GLU A 249 20.90 15.76 2.48
CA GLU A 249 21.85 16.70 3.05
C GLU A 249 22.11 17.91 2.12
N LEU A 250 22.54 19.03 2.69
CA LEU A 250 22.91 20.22 1.92
C LEU A 250 24.05 19.89 0.96
N GLY A 251 23.93 20.31 -0.29
CA GLY A 251 24.90 20.03 -1.35
C GLY A 251 24.77 18.64 -1.99
N GLN A 252 23.90 17.77 -1.49
CA GLN A 252 23.66 16.45 -2.07
C GLN A 252 22.93 16.58 -3.41
N HIS A 253 23.34 15.76 -4.41
CA HIS A 253 22.61 15.63 -5.67
C HIS A 253 21.44 14.65 -5.51
N ILE A 254 20.25 15.09 -5.89
CA ILE A 254 19.00 14.31 -5.89
C ILE A 254 18.57 14.06 -7.32
N SER A 255 18.25 12.82 -7.65
CA SER A 255 17.71 12.46 -8.95
C SER A 255 16.18 12.61 -9.00
N ALA A 256 15.64 12.85 -10.20
CA ALA A 256 14.19 12.85 -10.39
C ALA A 256 13.58 11.49 -9.98
N GLY A 257 12.48 11.50 -9.24
CA GLY A 257 11.82 10.31 -8.68
C GLY A 257 12.47 9.77 -7.39
N GLN A 258 13.60 10.31 -6.96
CA GLN A 258 14.26 9.86 -5.73
C GLN A 258 13.42 10.23 -4.51
N ARG A 259 13.20 9.24 -3.64
CA ARG A 259 12.60 9.47 -2.33
C ARG A 259 13.55 10.30 -1.47
N ILE A 260 13.01 11.32 -0.83
CA ILE A 260 13.78 12.24 0.03
C ILE A 260 13.26 12.27 1.47
N GLY A 261 12.09 11.72 1.73
CA GLY A 261 11.54 11.72 3.08
C GLY A 261 10.13 11.13 3.17
N VAL A 262 9.51 11.33 4.33
CA VAL A 262 8.13 10.88 4.60
C VAL A 262 7.37 11.91 5.43
N ILE A 263 6.07 12.01 5.18
CA ILE A 263 5.14 12.78 6.02
C ILE A 263 4.17 11.82 6.68
N ASN A 264 4.04 11.93 7.99
CA ASN A 264 3.16 11.14 8.82
C ASN A 264 1.88 11.92 9.08
N ASP A 265 0.75 11.37 8.67
CA ASP A 265 -0.56 11.88 9.06
C ASP A 265 -0.87 11.43 10.49
N LEU A 266 -0.77 12.38 11.42
CA LEU A 266 -1.03 12.16 12.85
C LEU A 266 -2.45 12.58 13.25
N SER A 267 -3.35 12.81 12.30
CA SER A 267 -4.77 13.08 12.59
C SER A 267 -5.41 11.93 13.38
N ASP A 268 -4.96 10.71 13.10
CA ASP A 268 -5.31 9.51 13.84
C ASP A 268 -4.13 8.51 13.87
N TYR A 269 -4.24 7.48 14.70
CA TYR A 269 -3.25 6.43 14.84
C TYR A 269 -3.89 5.07 14.62
N LYS A 270 -3.08 4.15 14.14
CA LYS A 270 -3.41 2.73 14.12
C LYS A 270 -2.38 1.94 14.91
N VAL A 271 -2.79 0.78 15.41
CA VAL A 271 -1.89 -0.16 16.06
C VAL A 271 -1.68 -1.34 15.11
N GLN A 272 -0.45 -1.50 14.66
CA GLN A 272 -0.07 -2.58 13.75
C GLN A 272 0.54 -3.72 14.54
N ALA A 273 0.04 -4.93 14.39
CA ALA A 273 0.53 -6.12 15.07
C ALA A 273 0.86 -7.24 14.08
N ARG A 274 1.69 -8.19 14.54
CA ARG A 274 1.98 -9.43 13.84
C ARG A 274 1.41 -10.59 14.62
N VAL A 275 0.61 -11.42 13.97
CA VAL A 275 -0.06 -12.58 14.54
C VAL A 275 0.53 -13.83 13.91
N ASP A 276 0.68 -14.90 14.71
CA ASP A 276 1.13 -16.21 14.24
C ASP A 276 0.15 -16.79 13.22
N GLU A 277 0.69 -17.43 12.16
CA GLU A 277 -0.11 -17.99 11.05
C GLU A 277 -1.16 -19.01 11.51
N HIS A 278 -0.93 -19.68 12.64
CA HIS A 278 -1.89 -20.61 13.23
C HIS A 278 -3.29 -19.99 13.46
N TYR A 279 -3.37 -18.68 13.61
CA TYR A 279 -4.63 -17.97 13.84
C TYR A 279 -5.26 -17.38 12.58
N ILE A 280 -4.68 -17.60 11.38
CA ILE A 280 -5.09 -16.89 10.16
C ILE A 280 -6.57 -17.12 9.80
N ASP A 281 -7.07 -18.35 9.97
CA ASP A 281 -8.47 -18.70 9.68
C ASP A 281 -9.47 -18.10 10.68
N ARG A 282 -8.99 -17.71 11.86
CA ARG A 282 -9.82 -17.21 12.96
C ARG A 282 -9.81 -15.68 13.09
N VAL A 283 -8.79 -15.02 12.52
CA VAL A 283 -8.62 -13.58 12.60
C VAL A 283 -9.32 -12.91 11.43
N GLN A 284 -10.45 -12.27 11.71
CA GLN A 284 -11.28 -11.58 10.73
C GLN A 284 -11.46 -10.10 11.09
N THR A 285 -11.71 -9.29 10.09
CA THR A 285 -12.02 -7.85 10.29
C THR A 285 -13.25 -7.68 11.16
N GLY A 286 -13.23 -6.66 12.03
CA GLY A 286 -14.32 -6.37 12.96
C GLY A 286 -14.14 -6.99 14.36
N LEU A 287 -13.16 -7.87 14.56
CA LEU A 287 -12.86 -8.40 15.90
C LEU A 287 -12.43 -7.26 16.84
N SER A 288 -12.87 -7.35 18.10
CA SER A 288 -12.46 -6.45 19.17
C SER A 288 -11.13 -6.89 19.77
N ALA A 289 -10.34 -5.91 20.16
CA ALA A 289 -9.14 -6.13 20.95
C ALA A 289 -9.06 -5.11 22.08
N THR A 290 -8.33 -5.44 23.13
CA THR A 290 -8.14 -4.54 24.26
C THR A 290 -6.68 -4.49 24.67
N PHE A 291 -6.25 -3.35 25.20
CA PHE A 291 -4.94 -3.25 25.86
C PHE A 291 -5.04 -2.36 27.10
N LYS A 292 -4.12 -2.55 28.02
CA LYS A 292 -4.07 -1.77 29.27
C LYS A 292 -2.89 -0.82 29.25
N GLN A 293 -3.14 0.44 29.58
CA GLN A 293 -2.10 1.45 29.78
C GLN A 293 -2.45 2.34 30.96
N ASN A 294 -1.51 2.53 31.89
CA ASN A 294 -1.67 3.36 33.08
C ASN A 294 -2.95 3.04 33.89
N GLY A 295 -3.30 1.75 34.03
CA GLY A 295 -4.48 1.28 34.75
C GLY A 295 -5.82 1.45 34.03
N ARG A 296 -5.84 2.03 32.82
CA ARG A 296 -7.03 2.15 31.96
C ARG A 296 -7.01 1.08 30.87
N THR A 297 -8.19 0.59 30.52
CA THR A 297 -8.37 -0.34 29.40
C THR A 297 -8.89 0.42 28.20
N TYR A 298 -8.21 0.27 27.07
CA TYR A 298 -8.59 0.85 25.78
C TYR A 298 -9.07 -0.23 24.85
N THR A 299 -10.03 0.10 24.01
CA THR A 299 -10.62 -0.82 23.04
C THR A 299 -10.14 -0.48 21.65
N LEU A 300 -9.75 -1.51 20.91
CA LEU A 300 -9.37 -1.45 19.51
C LEU A 300 -10.34 -2.29 18.69
N ASN A 301 -10.47 -1.95 17.41
CA ASN A 301 -11.20 -2.74 16.43
C ASN A 301 -10.25 -3.16 15.31
N LEU A 302 -10.28 -4.43 14.92
CA LEU A 302 -9.49 -4.95 13.83
C LEU A 302 -10.05 -4.45 12.50
N ARG A 303 -9.33 -3.52 11.88
CA ARG A 303 -9.73 -2.86 10.63
C ARG A 303 -9.28 -3.63 9.40
N LYS A 304 -8.05 -4.16 9.41
CA LYS A 304 -7.46 -4.80 8.24
C LYS A 304 -6.61 -6.00 8.62
N VAL A 305 -6.76 -7.06 7.85
CA VAL A 305 -5.90 -8.25 7.88
C VAL A 305 -5.14 -8.31 6.56
N TYR A 306 -3.83 -8.46 6.64
CA TYR A 306 -2.98 -8.66 5.46
C TYR A 306 -2.74 -10.14 5.28
N PRO A 307 -3.19 -10.76 4.19
CA PRO A 307 -3.15 -12.22 4.02
C PRO A 307 -1.74 -12.77 3.77
N GLU A 308 -0.77 -11.90 3.53
CA GLU A 308 0.61 -12.30 3.29
C GLU A 308 1.30 -12.73 4.59
N VAL A 309 1.72 -14.01 4.63
CA VAL A 309 2.51 -14.57 5.74
C VAL A 309 3.99 -14.39 5.44
N ARG A 310 4.73 -13.81 6.39
CA ARG A 310 6.20 -13.71 6.39
C ARG A 310 6.74 -14.18 7.73
N ASP A 311 7.74 -15.02 7.71
CA ASP A 311 8.35 -15.60 8.91
C ASP A 311 7.34 -16.26 9.87
N GLY A 312 6.34 -17.00 9.32
CA GLY A 312 5.29 -17.66 10.10
C GLY A 312 4.28 -16.70 10.76
N ARG A 313 4.22 -15.42 10.33
CA ARG A 313 3.33 -14.40 10.89
C ARG A 313 2.67 -13.57 9.79
N PHE A 314 1.44 -13.15 10.04
CA PHE A 314 0.73 -12.19 9.19
C PHE A 314 0.48 -10.88 9.95
N ARG A 315 0.31 -9.81 9.20
CA ARG A 315 0.14 -8.45 9.73
C ARG A 315 -1.32 -8.07 9.82
N ILE A 316 -1.67 -7.36 10.90
CA ILE A 316 -3.00 -6.80 11.13
C ILE A 316 -2.90 -5.35 11.58
N ASP A 317 -3.91 -4.55 11.23
CA ASP A 317 -4.02 -3.16 11.66
C ASP A 317 -5.30 -2.98 12.48
N PHE A 318 -5.14 -2.46 13.68
CA PHE A 318 -6.23 -2.03 14.56
C PHE A 318 -6.42 -0.52 14.51
N VAL A 319 -7.64 -0.09 14.73
CA VAL A 319 -7.99 1.32 14.99
C VAL A 319 -8.61 1.46 16.37
N PHE A 320 -8.45 2.62 16.97
CA PHE A 320 -9.04 2.92 18.28
C PHE A 320 -10.56 3.01 18.16
N ARG A 321 -11.26 2.43 19.15
CA ARG A 321 -12.71 2.54 19.29
C ARG A 321 -13.03 3.34 20.54
N GLY A 322 -13.46 4.59 20.37
CA GLY A 322 -13.72 5.51 21.46
C GLY A 322 -12.49 6.26 21.94
N GLU A 323 -12.23 6.24 23.25
CA GLU A 323 -11.10 6.97 23.83
C GLU A 323 -9.75 6.37 23.42
N ARG A 324 -8.77 7.25 23.21
CA ARG A 324 -7.37 6.89 22.98
C ARG A 324 -6.46 7.48 24.06
N PRO A 325 -5.27 6.93 24.29
CA PRO A 325 -4.31 7.51 25.22
C PRO A 325 -3.95 8.95 24.84
N VAL A 326 -3.86 9.83 25.83
CA VAL A 326 -3.60 11.26 25.60
C VAL A 326 -2.21 11.51 25.01
N ASN A 327 -1.21 10.73 25.44
CA ASN A 327 0.19 10.87 25.01
C ASN A 327 0.62 9.69 24.13
N ILE A 328 -0.10 9.48 23.03
CA ILE A 328 0.25 8.45 22.07
C ILE A 328 1.41 8.91 21.18
N ARG A 329 2.40 8.04 20.99
CA ARG A 329 3.57 8.34 20.13
C ARG A 329 3.76 7.22 19.12
N THR A 330 4.13 7.58 17.93
CA THR A 330 4.56 6.65 16.89
C THR A 330 5.72 5.78 17.39
N GLY A 331 5.70 4.50 17.09
CA GLY A 331 6.70 3.52 17.53
C GLY A 331 6.45 2.93 18.92
N GLN A 332 5.51 3.46 19.69
CA GLN A 332 5.15 2.91 21.01
C GLN A 332 4.53 1.50 20.86
N THR A 333 4.92 0.56 21.73
CA THR A 333 4.40 -0.80 21.73
C THR A 333 3.33 -0.99 22.80
N TYR A 334 2.23 -1.62 22.43
CA TYR A 334 1.14 -2.04 23.32
C TYR A 334 0.99 -3.56 23.26
N TYR A 335 0.74 -4.20 24.42
CA TYR A 335 0.34 -5.60 24.48
C TYR A 335 -1.16 -5.68 24.30
N VAL A 336 -1.56 -6.17 23.13
CA VAL A 336 -2.96 -6.17 22.67
C VAL A 336 -3.54 -7.57 22.79
N ASP A 337 -4.64 -7.70 23.52
CA ASP A 337 -5.41 -8.94 23.65
C ASP A 337 -6.50 -8.96 22.58
N LEU A 338 -6.25 -9.66 21.48
CA LEU A 338 -7.19 -9.84 20.38
C LEU A 338 -8.20 -10.93 20.71
N GLN A 339 -9.48 -10.58 20.78
CA GLN A 339 -10.56 -11.53 21.03
C GLN A 339 -10.86 -12.36 19.78
N LEU A 340 -10.72 -13.68 19.89
CA LEU A 340 -10.95 -14.63 18.80
C LEU A 340 -12.35 -15.27 18.83
N GLY A 341 -13.10 -15.03 19.90
CA GLY A 341 -14.45 -15.55 20.08
C GLY A 341 -15.14 -14.95 21.29
N GLU A 342 -16.44 -15.19 21.40
CA GLU A 342 -17.20 -14.77 22.57
C GLU A 342 -16.83 -15.61 23.81
N PRO A 343 -16.77 -14.99 24.99
CA PRO A 343 -16.52 -15.70 26.24
C PRO A 343 -17.62 -16.73 26.52
N LYS A 344 -17.23 -17.98 26.80
CA LYS A 344 -18.16 -19.08 27.11
C LYS A 344 -17.78 -19.75 28.43
N GLN A 345 -18.77 -20.29 29.15
CA GLN A 345 -18.51 -21.14 30.30
C GLN A 345 -17.81 -22.43 29.88
N ALA A 346 -16.65 -22.70 30.44
CA ALA A 346 -15.86 -23.89 30.16
C ALA A 346 -15.18 -24.42 31.43
N VAL A 347 -14.75 -25.67 31.39
CA VAL A 347 -13.84 -26.24 32.38
C VAL A 347 -12.45 -25.79 32.03
N ILE A 348 -11.73 -25.15 32.93
CA ILE A 348 -10.42 -24.54 32.70
C ILE A 348 -9.38 -25.05 33.68
N ILE A 349 -8.15 -25.15 33.20
CA ILE A 349 -6.95 -25.37 34.01
C ILE A 349 -5.89 -24.32 33.65
N PRO A 350 -5.09 -23.83 34.62
CA PRO A 350 -4.00 -22.91 34.32
C PRO A 350 -2.98 -23.52 33.37
N LYS A 351 -2.37 -22.70 32.56
CA LYS A 351 -1.21 -23.12 31.76
C LYS A 351 -0.06 -23.55 32.66
N GLY A 352 0.60 -24.64 32.26
CA GLY A 352 1.74 -25.16 32.99
C GLY A 352 2.65 -25.99 32.09
N THR A 353 3.83 -26.29 32.62
CA THR A 353 4.88 -27.01 31.87
C THR A 353 4.56 -28.47 31.61
N PHE A 354 3.51 -29.05 32.25
CA PHE A 354 3.03 -30.41 31.96
C PHE A 354 2.73 -30.60 30.47
N TYR A 355 2.25 -29.55 29.79
CA TYR A 355 1.85 -29.61 28.39
C TYR A 355 3.02 -29.94 27.45
N SER A 356 4.23 -29.46 27.74
CA SER A 356 5.42 -29.73 26.91
C SER A 356 5.75 -31.23 26.84
N VAL A 357 5.47 -31.97 27.90
CA VAL A 357 5.74 -33.41 28.00
C VAL A 357 4.57 -34.24 27.51
N THR A 358 3.33 -33.82 27.80
CA THR A 358 2.12 -34.61 27.57
C THR A 358 1.42 -34.29 26.26
N GLY A 359 1.74 -33.15 25.64
CA GLY A 359 1.00 -32.61 24.48
C GLY A 359 -0.48 -32.36 24.81
N GLY A 360 -0.84 -32.26 26.10
CA GLY A 360 -2.22 -32.08 26.54
C GLY A 360 -3.10 -33.33 26.48
N GLN A 361 -2.50 -34.53 26.29
CA GLN A 361 -3.26 -35.79 26.19
C GLN A 361 -3.58 -36.40 27.55
N TRP A 362 -2.83 -36.08 28.59
CA TRP A 362 -3.02 -36.61 29.93
C TRP A 362 -2.47 -35.66 31.00
N ILE A 363 -2.97 -35.79 32.21
CA ILE A 363 -2.59 -35.00 33.39
C ILE A 363 -2.64 -35.84 34.65
N PHE A 364 -1.87 -35.48 35.69
CA PHE A 364 -2.01 -36.12 37.01
C PHE A 364 -3.09 -35.41 37.83
N VAL A 365 -4.10 -36.19 38.26
CA VAL A 365 -5.22 -35.76 39.09
C VAL A 365 -4.99 -36.29 40.50
N LEU A 366 -5.07 -35.41 41.50
CA LEU A 366 -4.94 -35.77 42.91
C LEU A 366 -6.18 -36.52 43.37
N ASP A 367 -5.96 -37.47 44.29
CA ASP A 367 -7.04 -38.07 45.07
C ASP A 367 -7.64 -37.07 46.08
N LYS A 368 -8.76 -37.45 46.74
CA LYS A 368 -9.45 -36.60 47.69
C LYS A 368 -8.58 -36.24 48.89
N ASP A 369 -7.74 -37.18 49.31
CA ASP A 369 -6.85 -37.04 50.48
C ASP A 369 -5.60 -36.22 50.13
N GLY A 370 -5.27 -36.07 48.87
CA GLY A 370 -4.13 -35.30 48.37
C GLY A 370 -2.75 -35.96 48.54
N HIS A 371 -2.73 -37.26 48.85
CA HIS A 371 -1.52 -38.05 49.01
C HIS A 371 -1.09 -38.81 47.78
N LYS A 372 -2.00 -39.01 46.80
CA LYS A 372 -1.70 -39.72 45.56
C LYS A 372 -2.22 -38.90 44.36
N ALA A 373 -1.53 -39.00 43.25
CA ALA A 373 -2.01 -38.47 41.98
C ALA A 373 -1.98 -39.56 40.89
N TYR A 374 -3.05 -39.65 40.14
CA TYR A 374 -3.26 -40.66 39.12
C TYR A 374 -3.22 -40.03 37.75
N ARG A 375 -2.52 -40.70 36.84
CA ARG A 375 -2.49 -40.31 35.42
C ARG A 375 -3.88 -40.48 34.82
N ARG A 376 -4.48 -39.40 34.29
CA ARG A 376 -5.78 -39.42 33.65
C ARG A 376 -5.68 -38.83 32.25
N LYS A 377 -6.29 -39.50 31.27
CA LYS A 377 -6.39 -38.98 29.92
C LYS A 377 -7.34 -37.78 29.88
N ILE A 378 -6.96 -36.75 29.18
CA ILE A 378 -7.73 -35.53 29.00
C ILE A 378 -7.80 -35.12 27.54
N SER A 379 -8.73 -34.27 27.20
CA SER A 379 -8.81 -33.60 25.91
C SER A 379 -8.81 -32.09 26.12
N ILE A 380 -7.79 -31.42 25.58
CA ILE A 380 -7.68 -29.96 25.62
C ILE A 380 -8.26 -29.39 24.34
N GLY A 381 -9.10 -28.35 24.49
CA GLY A 381 -9.69 -27.59 23.41
C GLY A 381 -8.89 -26.32 23.11
N ARG A 382 -9.56 -25.18 23.23
CA ARG A 382 -8.95 -23.85 23.00
C ARG A 382 -7.98 -23.49 24.13
N GLN A 383 -7.11 -22.55 23.82
CA GLN A 383 -6.15 -22.01 24.80
C GLN A 383 -6.05 -20.49 24.68
N ASN A 384 -5.82 -19.86 25.81
CA ASN A 384 -5.42 -18.45 25.88
C ASN A 384 -4.07 -18.33 26.61
N PRO A 385 -3.48 -17.15 26.78
CA PRO A 385 -2.21 -17.01 27.49
C PRO A 385 -2.16 -17.57 28.92
N GLN A 386 -3.31 -17.70 29.60
CA GLN A 386 -3.38 -18.09 31.03
C GLN A 386 -3.93 -19.49 31.27
N TYR A 387 -4.87 -19.96 30.42
CA TYR A 387 -5.64 -21.17 30.67
C TYR A 387 -5.75 -22.05 29.43
N TYR A 388 -5.93 -23.36 29.69
CA TYR A 388 -6.42 -24.34 28.73
C TYR A 388 -7.91 -24.61 29.01
N GLU A 389 -8.72 -24.70 27.96
CA GLU A 389 -10.07 -25.24 28.00
C GLU A 389 -9.97 -26.77 27.99
N VAL A 390 -10.62 -27.44 28.92
CA VAL A 390 -10.70 -28.91 28.98
C VAL A 390 -12.06 -29.34 28.44
N LEU A 391 -12.04 -30.14 27.39
CA LEU A 391 -13.24 -30.66 26.74
C LEU A 391 -13.75 -31.93 27.43
N ASP A 392 -12.82 -32.77 27.90
CA ASP A 392 -13.14 -34.06 28.53
C ASP A 392 -12.02 -34.50 29.49
N GLY A 393 -12.39 -35.36 30.47
CA GLY A 393 -11.45 -36.01 31.37
C GLY A 393 -11.25 -35.33 32.74
N LEU A 394 -11.78 -34.12 32.98
CA LEU A 394 -11.70 -33.45 34.30
C LEU A 394 -13.05 -32.87 34.73
N GLU A 395 -13.28 -32.92 36.06
CA GLU A 395 -14.45 -32.31 36.67
C GLU A 395 -14.09 -31.06 37.51
N PRO A 396 -14.94 -30.03 37.56
CA PRO A 396 -14.72 -28.87 38.43
C PRO A 396 -14.55 -29.27 39.90
N GLY A 397 -13.56 -28.68 40.58
CA GLY A 397 -13.20 -29.01 41.95
C GLY A 397 -12.10 -30.05 42.11
N GLU A 398 -11.73 -30.77 41.06
CA GLU A 398 -10.58 -31.66 41.08
C GLU A 398 -9.27 -30.86 41.16
N ARG A 399 -8.24 -31.44 41.74
CA ARG A 399 -6.90 -30.83 41.82
C ARG A 399 -5.96 -31.56 40.85
N VAL A 400 -5.22 -30.80 40.05
CA VAL A 400 -4.32 -31.31 39.02
C VAL A 400 -2.92 -30.75 39.21
N ILE A 401 -1.92 -31.51 38.79
CA ILE A 401 -0.53 -31.07 38.78
C ILE A 401 -0.22 -30.41 37.44
N VAL A 402 0.13 -29.13 37.44
CA VAL A 402 0.43 -28.36 36.23
C VAL A 402 1.93 -28.07 36.03
N SER A 403 2.79 -28.50 36.96
CA SER A 403 4.24 -28.45 36.83
C SER A 403 4.78 -29.43 35.78
N GLY A 404 6.09 -29.39 35.49
CA GLY A 404 6.74 -30.29 34.51
C GLY A 404 6.74 -31.75 34.92
N TYR A 405 6.65 -32.66 33.98
CA TYR A 405 6.56 -34.10 34.20
C TYR A 405 7.80 -34.87 33.70
N GLU A 406 8.91 -34.21 33.42
CA GLU A 406 10.11 -34.83 32.85
C GLU A 406 10.67 -35.97 33.70
N ALA A 407 10.62 -35.84 35.05
CA ALA A 407 11.13 -36.82 35.97
C ALA A 407 10.20 -38.02 36.19
N TYR A 408 8.92 -37.95 35.84
CA TYR A 408 7.90 -38.95 36.17
C TYR A 408 6.92 -39.24 35.05
N LYS A 409 7.29 -38.95 33.82
CA LYS A 409 6.48 -39.16 32.61
C LYS A 409 5.99 -40.59 32.40
N ASP A 410 6.79 -41.58 32.86
CA ASP A 410 6.53 -43.03 32.72
C ASP A 410 5.74 -43.63 33.89
N SER A 411 5.43 -42.81 34.93
CA SER A 411 4.70 -43.26 36.11
C SER A 411 3.18 -43.18 35.87
N GLU A 412 2.41 -44.13 36.43
CA GLU A 412 0.95 -44.10 36.41
C GLU A 412 0.39 -43.49 37.71
N VAL A 413 1.12 -43.64 38.81
CA VAL A 413 0.72 -43.16 40.13
C VAL A 413 1.88 -42.43 40.79
N LEU A 414 1.64 -41.23 41.27
CA LEU A 414 2.59 -40.48 42.12
C LEU A 414 2.13 -40.52 43.56
N VAL A 415 3.03 -40.83 44.48
CA VAL A 415 2.83 -40.75 45.93
C VAL A 415 3.51 -39.47 46.41
N LEU A 416 2.73 -38.56 46.99
CA LEU A 416 3.17 -37.24 47.40
C LEU A 416 3.58 -37.27 48.89
N GLU A 417 4.85 -36.92 49.16
CA GLU A 417 5.44 -36.85 50.49
C GLU A 417 5.67 -35.39 50.95
#